data_39fe0ba97834d5942c6238a862d9ee86
#
_entry.id   39fe0ba97834d5942c6238a862d9ee86
#
_cell.length_a   1.000
_cell.length_b   1.000
_cell.length_c   1.000
_cell.angle_alpha   90.00
_cell.angle_beta   90.00
_cell.angle_gamma   90.00
#
_symmetry.space_group_name_H-M   'P 1'
#
loop_
_entity.id
_entity.type
_entity.pdbx_description
1 polymer ?
#
loop_
_entity_poly.entity_id
_entity_poly.type
_entity_poly.pdbx_seq_one_letter_code
_entity_poly.pdbx_strand_id
1 'polypeptide(L)'
;MKNRMNGAYIIRFLCLALFLLPIIPAGASVLPDDEQTETTKELIAFPGAEGFGRNTTGGRGGKVYHVTTLEDGLQEGTLRYALSQEGARTVVFDVAGTIFLDKRLDITNGDLTIAGQSAPGQGVCIARYPVTINADNVIVRYLRFRVGNEGGGEPDGLGSTDCRNLIIDHCSISWSVDEC
;
A
#
# COMPACT_ATOMS: atom_id res chain seq x y z
N MET A 1 -70.52 0.08 -23.98
CA MET A 1 -71.43 1.16 -23.51
C MET A 1 -70.57 2.39 -23.22
N LYS A 2 -70.83 3.42 -24.04
CA LYS A 2 -70.95 4.87 -23.79
C LYS A 2 -69.75 5.54 -23.12
N ASN A 3 -68.95 6.32 -23.91
CA ASN A 3 -69.16 7.78 -24.18
C ASN A 3 -68.71 8.62 -22.95
N ARG A 4 -67.84 9.64 -23.05
CA ARG A 4 -67.95 10.82 -23.92
C ARG A 4 -66.69 11.65 -23.85
N MET A 5 -66.35 12.24 -24.99
CA MET A 5 -65.43 13.38 -25.20
C MET A 5 -65.98 14.65 -24.54
N ASN A 6 -65.08 15.58 -24.20
CA ASN A 6 -65.26 17.03 -24.34
C ASN A 6 -63.98 17.66 -23.78
N GLY A 7 -63.28 18.59 -24.36
CA GLY A 7 -63.64 19.61 -25.34
C GLY A 7 -62.63 20.75 -25.11
N ALA A 8 -62.05 21.22 -26.15
CA ALA A 8 -61.11 22.26 -26.30
C ALA A 8 -61.36 23.56 -25.53
N TYR A 9 -60.24 24.25 -25.12
CA TYR A 9 -60.21 25.71 -25.29
C TYR A 9 -58.73 26.11 -25.47
N ILE A 10 -58.44 26.58 -26.70
CA ILE A 10 -57.22 27.27 -27.11
C ILE A 10 -57.38 28.72 -26.71
N ILE A 11 -56.53 29.22 -25.82
CA ILE A 11 -56.36 30.66 -25.63
C ILE A 11 -54.93 31.02 -26.05
N ARG A 12 -54.83 31.66 -27.22
CA ARG A 12 -53.62 32.31 -27.72
C ARG A 12 -53.41 33.61 -26.95
N PHE A 13 -52.41 33.67 -26.09
CA PHE A 13 -51.85 34.93 -25.63
C PHE A 13 -50.63 35.28 -26.44
N LEU A 14 -50.80 36.34 -27.25
CA LEU A 14 -49.76 37.02 -28.00
C LEU A 14 -49.06 37.97 -27.01
N CYS A 15 -47.94 37.56 -26.41
CA CYS A 15 -47.09 38.47 -25.65
C CYS A 15 -46.00 39.03 -26.55
N LEU A 16 -46.10 40.29 -26.83
CA LEU A 16 -45.13 41.13 -27.49
C LEU A 16 -43.89 41.27 -26.59
N ALA A 17 -42.83 40.53 -26.90
CA ALA A 17 -41.55 40.66 -26.16
C ALA A 17 -40.76 41.84 -26.76
N LEU A 18 -40.72 42.90 -25.98
CA LEU A 18 -39.84 44.06 -26.21
C LEU A 18 -38.36 43.60 -25.96
N PHE A 19 -37.54 43.53 -27.01
CA PHE A 19 -36.11 43.25 -26.91
C PHE A 19 -35.41 44.48 -26.29
N LEU A 20 -35.14 44.41 -25.00
CA LEU A 20 -34.10 45.26 -24.36
C LEU A 20 -32.75 44.58 -24.53
N LEU A 21 -31.95 45.07 -25.44
CA LEU A 21 -30.54 44.72 -25.55
C LEU A 21 -29.76 45.22 -24.33
N PRO A 22 -29.09 44.37 -23.58
CA PRO A 22 -28.22 44.85 -22.52
C PRO A 22 -26.99 45.51 -23.13
N ILE A 23 -26.74 46.76 -22.75
CA ILE A 23 -25.47 47.47 -23.01
C ILE A 23 -24.40 46.78 -22.22
N ILE A 24 -23.50 46.03 -22.87
CA ILE A 24 -22.31 45.43 -22.25
C ILE A 24 -21.26 46.56 -22.11
N PRO A 25 -20.82 46.90 -20.91
CA PRO A 25 -19.70 47.83 -20.75
C PRO A 25 -18.43 47.14 -21.29
N ALA A 26 -17.80 47.75 -22.29
CA ALA A 26 -16.46 47.35 -22.73
C ALA A 26 -15.47 47.68 -21.63
N GLY A 27 -14.84 46.64 -21.03
CA GLY A 27 -13.75 46.87 -20.11
C GLY A 27 -13.63 45.92 -18.93
N ALA A 28 -14.19 44.71 -18.99
CA ALA A 28 -13.80 43.66 -18.02
C ALA A 28 -12.67 42.83 -18.67
N SER A 29 -11.42 43.13 -18.33
CA SER A 29 -10.31 42.21 -18.54
C SER A 29 -10.57 40.97 -17.73
N VAL A 30 -10.97 39.90 -18.41
CA VAL A 30 -10.98 38.55 -17.83
C VAL A 30 -9.51 38.23 -17.58
N LEU A 31 -9.10 38.30 -16.32
CA LEU A 31 -7.85 37.71 -15.89
C LEU A 31 -7.94 36.21 -16.22
N PRO A 32 -6.89 35.62 -16.79
CA PRO A 32 -6.90 34.19 -16.98
C PRO A 32 -7.11 33.52 -15.60
N ASP A 33 -8.11 32.65 -15.53
CA ASP A 33 -8.25 31.74 -14.39
C ASP A 33 -6.88 31.10 -14.19
N ASP A 34 -6.27 31.35 -13.03
CA ASP A 34 -5.15 30.56 -12.57
C ASP A 34 -5.62 29.10 -12.59
N GLU A 35 -5.21 28.39 -13.64
CA GLU A 35 -5.29 26.96 -13.71
C GLU A 35 -4.51 26.44 -12.49
N GLN A 36 -5.23 26.24 -11.39
CA GLN A 36 -4.71 25.56 -10.22
C GLN A 36 -4.34 24.16 -10.71
N THR A 37 -3.11 24.02 -11.17
CA THR A 37 -2.50 22.73 -11.37
C THR A 37 -2.51 22.09 -9.98
N GLU A 38 -3.52 21.27 -9.70
CA GLU A 38 -3.45 20.34 -8.57
C GLU A 38 -2.19 19.52 -8.79
N THR A 39 -1.11 19.93 -8.12
CA THR A 39 0.06 19.08 -7.99
C THR A 39 -0.43 17.85 -7.24
N THR A 40 -0.75 16.80 -7.99
CA THR A 40 -0.99 15.47 -7.42
C THR A 40 0.25 15.14 -6.59
N LYS A 41 0.13 15.32 -5.27
CA LYS A 41 1.21 15.01 -4.35
C LYS A 41 1.57 13.55 -4.53
N GLU A 42 2.74 13.31 -5.12
CA GLU A 42 3.23 11.97 -5.37
C GLU A 42 3.24 11.18 -4.05
N LEU A 43 2.52 10.06 -4.02
CA LEU A 43 2.43 9.21 -2.84
C LEU A 43 3.73 8.43 -2.70
N ILE A 44 4.48 8.74 -1.65
CA ILE A 44 5.69 8.00 -1.27
C ILE A 44 5.36 6.86 -0.30
N ALA A 45 6.22 5.86 -0.22
CA ALA A 45 6.05 4.68 0.62
C ALA A 45 5.86 5.04 2.11
N PHE A 46 6.67 5.96 2.60
CA PHE A 46 6.62 6.54 3.94
C PHE A 46 7.39 7.87 3.96
N PRO A 47 7.20 8.75 4.96
CA PRO A 47 7.96 9.98 5.06
C PRO A 47 9.47 9.74 5.06
N GLY A 48 10.19 10.36 4.11
CA GLY A 48 11.62 10.17 3.92
C GLY A 48 12.01 8.97 3.05
N ALA A 49 11.07 8.30 2.40
CA ALA A 49 11.39 7.26 1.43
C ALA A 49 12.13 7.85 0.21
N GLU A 50 13.25 7.24 -0.16
CA GLU A 50 14.12 7.64 -1.27
C GLU A 50 14.42 6.46 -2.19
N GLY A 51 15.09 6.72 -3.32
CA GLY A 51 15.51 5.72 -4.27
C GLY A 51 14.39 5.22 -5.19
N PHE A 52 14.67 4.18 -5.95
CA PHE A 52 13.74 3.64 -6.96
C PHE A 52 12.46 3.04 -6.38
N GLY A 53 12.51 2.52 -5.14
CA GLY A 53 11.35 1.97 -4.43
C GLY A 53 10.52 3.01 -3.68
N ARG A 54 10.83 4.30 -3.77
CA ARG A 54 10.19 5.35 -2.94
C ARG A 54 8.68 5.44 -3.10
N ASN A 55 8.14 5.03 -4.24
CA ASN A 55 6.72 5.10 -4.55
C ASN A 55 5.99 3.76 -4.31
N THR A 56 6.66 2.80 -3.69
CA THR A 56 6.06 1.52 -3.30
C THR A 56 4.87 1.76 -2.39
N THR A 57 3.72 1.21 -2.73
CA THR A 57 2.48 1.38 -1.94
C THR A 57 2.35 0.35 -0.84
N GLY A 58 3.01 -0.81 -1.00
CA GLY A 58 2.93 -1.91 -0.06
C GLY A 58 1.50 -2.33 0.22
N GLY A 59 1.19 -2.64 1.47
CA GLY A 59 -0.12 -3.07 1.94
C GLY A 59 -1.12 -1.95 2.21
N ARG A 60 -0.90 -0.75 1.68
CA ARG A 60 -1.75 0.42 1.94
C ARG A 60 -3.22 0.16 1.58
N GLY A 61 -4.12 0.48 2.51
CA GLY A 61 -5.56 0.29 2.35
C GLY A 61 -6.03 -1.16 2.52
N GLY A 62 -5.12 -2.09 2.78
CA GLY A 62 -5.42 -3.50 2.98
C GLY A 62 -5.69 -3.89 4.44
N LYS A 63 -5.76 -5.19 4.69
CA LYS A 63 -5.96 -5.76 6.01
C LYS A 63 -4.72 -5.61 6.89
N VAL A 64 -4.93 -5.53 8.20
CA VAL A 64 -3.85 -5.58 9.19
C VAL A 64 -3.82 -6.97 9.81
N TYR A 65 -2.62 -7.58 9.83
CA TYR A 65 -2.37 -8.85 10.48
C TYR A 65 -1.40 -8.64 11.65
N HIS A 66 -1.76 -9.16 12.81
CA HIS A 66 -0.99 -9.06 14.03
C HIS A 66 -0.14 -10.30 14.25
N VAL A 67 1.15 -10.12 14.43
CA VAL A 67 2.05 -11.17 14.89
C VAL A 67 2.09 -11.13 16.42
N THR A 68 1.47 -12.12 17.02
CA THR A 68 1.25 -12.20 18.47
C THR A 68 2.10 -13.27 19.15
N THR A 69 2.85 -14.05 18.37
CA THR A 69 3.76 -15.09 18.88
C THR A 69 5.09 -15.07 18.11
N LEU A 70 6.15 -15.56 18.75
CA LEU A 70 7.47 -15.74 18.12
C LEU A 70 7.65 -17.12 17.47
N GLU A 71 6.62 -17.96 17.51
CA GLU A 71 6.64 -19.27 16.87
C GLU A 71 6.57 -19.13 15.34
N ASP A 72 7.16 -20.09 14.62
CA ASP A 72 6.99 -20.23 13.18
C ASP A 72 5.85 -21.22 12.88
N GLY A 73 5.09 -21.00 11.82
CA GLY A 73 3.98 -21.87 11.44
C GLY A 73 2.90 -21.15 10.62
N LEU A 74 1.82 -21.88 10.32
CA LEU A 74 0.69 -21.38 9.54
C LEU A 74 -0.56 -21.09 10.38
N GLN A 75 -0.45 -21.08 11.69
CA GLN A 75 -1.53 -20.66 12.58
C GLN A 75 -1.60 -19.13 12.66
N GLU A 76 -2.81 -18.61 12.82
CA GLU A 76 -3.04 -17.18 13.01
C GLU A 76 -2.19 -16.65 14.18
N GLY A 77 -1.65 -15.46 14.01
CA GLY A 77 -0.75 -14.83 14.98
C GLY A 77 0.74 -15.09 14.71
N THR A 78 1.11 -15.98 13.78
CA THR A 78 2.50 -16.17 13.37
C THR A 78 2.87 -15.28 12.18
N LEU A 79 4.16 -14.98 12.04
CA LEU A 79 4.67 -14.21 10.90
C LEU A 79 4.38 -14.92 9.58
N ARG A 80 4.69 -16.22 9.48
CA ARG A 80 4.48 -17.00 8.24
C ARG A 80 3.02 -17.03 7.81
N TYR A 81 2.08 -17.14 8.74
CA TYR A 81 0.66 -17.05 8.44
C TYR A 81 0.31 -15.68 7.84
N ALA A 82 0.74 -14.59 8.45
CA ALA A 82 0.45 -13.25 7.95
C ALA A 82 1.03 -13.01 6.55
N LEU A 83 2.22 -13.54 6.27
CA LEU A 83 2.87 -13.42 4.97
C LEU A 83 2.25 -14.31 3.89
N SER A 84 1.65 -15.44 4.26
CA SER A 84 0.98 -16.37 3.33
C SER A 84 -0.38 -15.86 2.83
N GLN A 85 -0.93 -14.83 3.45
CA GLN A 85 -2.22 -14.28 3.06
C GLN A 85 -2.12 -13.54 1.71
N GLU A 86 -3.25 -13.39 1.04
CA GLU A 86 -3.36 -12.71 -0.26
C GLU A 86 -3.96 -11.31 -0.11
N GLY A 87 -3.74 -10.48 -1.14
CA GLY A 87 -4.22 -9.10 -1.23
C GLY A 87 -3.43 -8.11 -0.39
N ALA A 88 -3.79 -6.84 -0.50
CA ALA A 88 -3.10 -5.77 0.19
C ALA A 88 -3.18 -5.96 1.71
N ARG A 89 -2.01 -5.93 2.38
CA ARG A 89 -1.93 -6.18 3.82
C ARG A 89 -0.73 -5.55 4.50
N THR A 90 -0.93 -5.18 5.74
CA THR A 90 0.13 -4.70 6.63
C THR A 90 0.31 -5.69 7.78
N VAL A 91 1.53 -6.13 8.00
CA VAL A 91 1.90 -7.00 9.12
C VAL A 91 2.50 -6.14 10.23
N VAL A 92 1.92 -6.20 11.40
CA VAL A 92 2.37 -5.51 12.61
C VAL A 92 2.72 -6.53 13.70
N PHE A 93 3.56 -6.13 14.65
CA PHE A 93 4.06 -7.02 15.70
C PHE A 93 3.60 -6.53 17.08
N ASP A 94 2.94 -7.39 17.81
CA ASP A 94 2.55 -7.16 19.19
C ASP A 94 3.55 -7.80 20.17
N VAL A 95 4.58 -8.47 19.63
CA VAL A 95 5.64 -9.15 20.36
C VAL A 95 7.02 -8.65 19.92
N ALA A 96 8.02 -8.83 20.78
CA ALA A 96 9.42 -8.56 20.47
C ALA A 96 10.26 -9.80 20.81
N GLY A 97 11.30 -10.03 20.03
CA GLY A 97 12.21 -11.15 20.24
C GLY A 97 12.71 -11.75 18.94
N THR A 98 13.11 -13.01 18.98
CA THR A 98 13.60 -13.73 17.81
C THR A 98 12.59 -14.80 17.39
N ILE A 99 12.17 -14.71 16.13
CA ILE A 99 11.40 -15.74 15.45
C ILE A 99 12.41 -16.69 14.81
N PHE A 100 12.52 -17.90 15.33
CA PHE A 100 13.35 -18.95 14.74
C PHE A 100 12.53 -19.70 13.69
N LEU A 101 12.84 -19.46 12.43
CA LEU A 101 12.14 -20.14 11.34
C LEU A 101 12.45 -21.66 11.39
N ASP A 102 11.47 -22.48 11.06
CA ASP A 102 11.62 -23.94 10.93
C ASP A 102 12.04 -24.35 9.51
N LYS A 103 11.86 -23.47 8.57
CA LYS A 103 12.24 -23.63 7.15
C LYS A 103 12.31 -22.26 6.47
N ARG A 104 12.91 -22.25 5.27
CA ARG A 104 12.94 -21.07 4.38
C ARG A 104 11.58 -20.34 4.34
N LEU A 105 11.62 -19.06 4.33
CA LEU A 105 10.44 -18.20 4.27
C LEU A 105 10.44 -17.42 2.94
N ASP A 106 9.63 -17.89 1.99
CA ASP A 106 9.45 -17.23 0.71
C ASP A 106 8.19 -16.34 0.77
N ILE A 107 8.38 -15.06 0.48
CA ILE A 107 7.30 -14.07 0.35
C ILE A 107 6.90 -14.01 -1.11
N THR A 108 5.80 -14.65 -1.46
CA THR A 108 5.31 -14.80 -2.84
C THR A 108 4.08 -13.96 -3.15
N ASN A 109 3.44 -13.39 -2.13
CA ASN A 109 2.26 -12.54 -2.28
C ASN A 109 2.67 -11.08 -2.05
N GLY A 110 2.48 -10.26 -3.07
CA GLY A 110 2.82 -8.83 -3.04
C GLY A 110 1.81 -7.96 -2.31
N ASP A 111 1.83 -6.66 -2.61
CA ASP A 111 0.99 -5.66 -1.94
C ASP A 111 1.12 -5.74 -0.41
N LEU A 112 2.36 -5.79 0.08
CA LEU A 112 2.69 -6.11 1.46
C LEU A 112 3.50 -5.01 2.13
N THR A 113 3.14 -4.68 3.36
CA THR A 113 4.00 -3.91 4.27
C THR A 113 4.30 -4.73 5.51
N ILE A 114 5.58 -4.92 5.83
CA ILE A 114 6.03 -5.52 7.09
C ILE A 114 6.59 -4.39 7.96
N ALA A 115 5.80 -4.03 8.98
CA ALA A 115 6.04 -2.87 9.82
C ALA A 115 6.73 -3.27 11.13
N GLY A 116 8.03 -3.60 11.07
CA GLY A 116 8.82 -4.01 12.25
C GLY A 116 8.89 -2.95 13.34
N GLN A 117 8.73 -1.69 13.00
CA GLN A 117 8.67 -0.59 13.98
C GLN A 117 7.47 -0.62 14.93
N SER A 118 6.45 -1.44 14.65
CA SER A 118 5.32 -1.64 15.55
C SER A 118 5.66 -2.52 16.74
N ALA A 119 6.72 -3.32 16.63
CA ALA A 119 7.13 -4.24 17.68
C ALA A 119 7.55 -3.49 18.95
N PRO A 120 7.18 -3.99 20.15
CA PRO A 120 7.63 -3.42 21.40
C PRO A 120 9.14 -3.64 21.63
N GLY A 121 9.68 -2.94 22.62
CA GLY A 121 11.03 -3.16 23.17
C GLY A 121 12.15 -3.10 22.11
N GLN A 122 12.88 -4.19 21.95
CA GLN A 122 14.02 -4.29 21.03
C GLN A 122 13.63 -4.69 19.60
N GLY A 123 12.34 -4.77 19.29
CA GLY A 123 11.88 -5.17 17.96
C GLY A 123 12.02 -6.67 17.69
N VAL A 124 11.91 -7.04 16.41
CA VAL A 124 11.90 -8.43 15.97
C VAL A 124 13.16 -8.78 15.17
N CYS A 125 13.68 -9.98 15.44
CA CYS A 125 14.71 -10.64 14.68
C CYS A 125 14.12 -11.91 14.03
N ILE A 126 14.45 -12.14 12.76
CA ILE A 126 14.10 -13.37 12.04
C ILE A 126 15.39 -14.14 11.83
N ALA A 127 15.43 -15.40 12.25
CA ALA A 127 16.67 -16.16 12.31
C ALA A 127 16.52 -17.62 11.83
N ARG A 128 17.66 -18.28 11.64
CA ARG A 128 17.88 -19.70 11.36
C ARG A 128 17.71 -20.09 9.88
N TYR A 129 16.73 -19.60 9.16
CA TYR A 129 16.56 -19.88 7.74
C TYR A 129 16.46 -18.59 6.93
N PRO A 130 16.79 -18.65 5.62
CA PRO A 130 16.73 -17.47 4.75
C PRO A 130 15.30 -16.98 4.54
N VAL A 131 15.20 -15.67 4.30
CA VAL A 131 13.98 -15.02 3.84
C VAL A 131 14.20 -14.53 2.42
N THR A 132 13.28 -14.85 1.51
CA THR A 132 13.36 -14.42 0.11
C THR A 132 12.09 -13.69 -0.29
N ILE A 133 12.22 -12.56 -0.96
CA ILE A 133 11.10 -11.76 -1.47
C ILE A 133 10.99 -12.00 -2.97
N ASN A 134 9.96 -12.72 -3.38
CA ASN A 134 9.65 -13.04 -4.78
C ASN A 134 8.27 -12.46 -5.14
N ALA A 135 8.04 -11.21 -4.78
CA ALA A 135 6.75 -10.55 -4.94
C ALA A 135 6.92 -9.06 -5.18
N ASP A 136 6.00 -8.48 -5.94
CA ASP A 136 5.99 -7.06 -6.26
C ASP A 136 5.32 -6.23 -5.14
N ASN A 137 5.68 -4.96 -5.07
CA ASN A 137 5.04 -3.96 -4.21
C ASN A 137 5.16 -4.30 -2.72
N VAL A 138 6.41 -4.43 -2.24
CA VAL A 138 6.71 -4.83 -0.87
C VAL A 138 7.51 -3.77 -0.12
N ILE A 139 7.09 -3.46 1.09
CA ILE A 139 7.78 -2.58 2.04
C ILE A 139 8.19 -3.40 3.25
N VAL A 140 9.49 -3.41 3.59
CA VAL A 140 10.04 -4.08 4.79
C VAL A 140 10.79 -3.06 5.62
N ARG A 141 10.41 -2.91 6.89
CA ARG A 141 11.03 -1.91 7.75
C ARG A 141 11.32 -2.42 9.16
N TYR A 142 12.43 -1.95 9.73
CA TYR A 142 12.82 -2.13 11.13
C TYR A 142 12.90 -3.58 11.59
N LEU A 143 13.42 -4.46 10.75
CA LEU A 143 13.66 -5.87 11.08
C LEU A 143 15.15 -6.21 11.08
N ARG A 144 15.48 -7.24 11.82
CA ARG A 144 16.80 -7.86 11.82
C ARG A 144 16.70 -9.26 11.24
N PHE A 145 17.62 -9.59 10.33
CA PHE A 145 17.73 -10.91 9.72
C PHE A 145 19.06 -11.52 10.11
N ARG A 146 19.04 -12.71 10.73
CA ARG A 146 20.19 -13.43 11.28
C ARG A 146 20.08 -14.90 10.91
N VAL A 147 20.37 -15.21 9.63
CA VAL A 147 20.16 -16.56 9.12
C VAL A 147 21.02 -17.59 9.83
N GLY A 148 22.31 -17.31 10.03
CA GLY A 148 23.23 -18.27 10.60
C GLY A 148 23.46 -19.48 9.68
N ASN A 149 24.03 -20.54 10.22
CA ASN A 149 24.38 -21.75 9.46
C ASN A 149 23.61 -23.01 9.90
N GLU A 150 22.64 -22.87 10.80
CA GLU A 150 21.87 -24.02 11.35
C GLU A 150 21.01 -24.70 10.28
N GLY A 151 20.51 -23.94 9.29
CA GLY A 151 19.70 -24.46 8.19
C GLY A 151 20.49 -25.20 7.12
N GLY A 152 21.82 -25.17 7.18
CA GLY A 152 22.74 -25.75 6.21
C GLY A 152 22.75 -25.03 4.86
N GLY A 153 23.70 -25.37 3.99
CA GLY A 153 23.89 -24.72 2.69
C GLY A 153 24.61 -23.38 2.80
N GLU A 154 24.46 -22.54 1.78
CA GLU A 154 25.03 -21.21 1.65
C GLU A 154 23.89 -20.18 1.55
N PRO A 155 23.14 -19.92 2.63
CA PRO A 155 22.00 -19.04 2.58
C PRO A 155 22.38 -17.56 2.68
N ASP A 156 21.72 -16.75 1.85
CA ASP A 156 21.71 -15.29 1.98
C ASP A 156 20.89 -14.86 3.19
N GLY A 157 21.23 -13.72 3.76
CA GLY A 157 20.51 -13.19 4.91
C GLY A 157 19.09 -12.75 4.58
N LEU A 158 18.95 -12.01 3.50
CA LEU A 158 17.69 -11.58 2.91
C LEU A 158 17.88 -11.46 1.41
N GLY A 159 17.22 -12.31 0.64
CA GLY A 159 17.28 -12.30 -0.82
C GLY A 159 16.04 -11.70 -1.46
N SER A 160 16.19 -11.30 -2.72
CA SER A 160 15.05 -10.91 -3.58
C SER A 160 15.32 -11.34 -5.02
N THR A 161 14.27 -11.82 -5.69
CA THR A 161 14.37 -12.25 -7.09
C THR A 161 13.11 -11.82 -7.84
N ASP A 162 13.31 -11.29 -9.07
CA ASP A 162 12.22 -10.93 -9.99
C ASP A 162 11.11 -10.07 -9.37
N CYS A 163 11.48 -9.12 -8.50
CA CYS A 163 10.52 -8.24 -7.83
C CYS A 163 10.61 -6.80 -8.34
N ARG A 164 9.48 -6.09 -8.32
CA ARG A 164 9.35 -4.66 -8.63
C ARG A 164 8.77 -3.91 -7.45
N ASN A 165 9.12 -2.62 -7.33
CA ASN A 165 8.63 -1.79 -6.24
C ASN A 165 8.91 -2.40 -4.85
N LEU A 166 10.17 -2.69 -4.59
CA LEU A 166 10.67 -3.16 -3.30
C LEU A 166 11.41 -2.03 -2.59
N ILE A 167 11.09 -1.81 -1.32
CA ILE A 167 11.89 -0.94 -0.45
C ILE A 167 12.15 -1.63 0.88
N ILE A 168 13.43 -1.70 1.25
CA ILE A 168 13.91 -2.24 2.52
C ILE A 168 14.54 -1.08 3.28
N ASP A 169 14.00 -0.78 4.44
CA ASP A 169 14.35 0.41 5.18
C ASP A 169 14.60 0.12 6.67
N HIS A 170 15.67 0.67 7.25
CA HIS A 170 16.06 0.46 8.64
C HIS A 170 16.16 -1.03 9.04
N CYS A 171 16.54 -1.89 8.11
CA CYS A 171 16.79 -3.30 8.36
C CYS A 171 18.27 -3.57 8.60
N SER A 172 18.56 -4.62 9.36
CA SER A 172 19.92 -5.10 9.60
C SER A 172 20.01 -6.56 9.21
N ILE A 173 20.91 -6.87 8.27
CA ILE A 173 21.14 -8.21 7.74
C ILE A 173 22.57 -8.59 8.09
N SER A 174 22.75 -9.75 8.70
CA SER A 174 24.09 -10.27 9.03
C SER A 174 24.04 -11.75 9.39
N TRP A 175 25.24 -12.35 9.56
CA TRP A 175 25.45 -13.76 9.84
C TRP A 175 24.97 -14.66 8.70
N SER A 176 25.07 -14.17 7.48
CA SER A 176 24.89 -14.99 6.29
C SER A 176 26.11 -15.89 6.09
N VAL A 177 25.92 -16.97 5.38
CA VAL A 177 27.02 -17.87 4.97
C VAL A 177 27.54 -17.46 3.60
N ASP A 178 26.69 -16.87 2.77
CA ASP A 178 27.02 -16.30 1.46
C ASP A 178 26.80 -14.79 1.49
N GLU A 179 25.82 -14.23 0.78
CA GLU A 179 25.60 -12.78 0.73
C GLU A 179 24.68 -12.25 1.84
N CYS A 180 24.86 -10.94 2.13
CA CYS A 180 24.04 -10.19 3.07
C CYS A 180 23.20 -9.11 2.36
#